data_7b35c376d81c638efa740fa8dea3032b
#
_entry.id   7b35c376d81c638efa740fa8dea3032b
#
_cell.length_a   1.000
_cell.length_b   1.000
_cell.length_c   1.000
_cell.angle_alpha   90.00
_cell.angle_beta   90.00
_cell.angle_gamma   90.00
#
_symmetry.space_group_name_H-M   'P 1'
#
loop_
_entity.id
_entity.type
_entity.pdbx_description
1 polymer ?
#
loop_
_entity_poly.entity_id
_entity_poly.type
_entity_poly.pdbx_seq_one_letter_code
_entity_poly.pdbx_strand_id
1 'polypeptide(L)' 'MGDVVAASKVDFDALAALHKWPSLANQRRPDRESYPIREGTLDECISAFMGKPATTRHLYEIRTRRSRRS' A
#
# COMPACT_ATOMS: atom_id res chain seq x y z
N MET A 1 15.92 8.95 22.71
CA MET A 1 15.36 8.94 22.42
C MET A 1 14.30 9.43 21.69
N GLY A 2 14.10 10.57 21.38
CA GLY A 2 13.05 11.11 20.58
C GLY A 2 12.99 10.52 19.20
N ASP A 3 14.07 10.01 18.75
CA ASP A 3 14.05 9.45 17.43
C ASP A 3 13.19 8.21 17.36
N VAL A 4 13.05 7.52 18.44
CA VAL A 4 12.13 6.40 18.44
C VAL A 4 10.72 6.87 18.19
N VAL A 5 10.36 7.98 18.79
CA VAL A 5 9.05 8.56 18.58
C VAL A 5 8.87 8.95 17.12
N ALA A 6 9.88 9.59 16.56
CA ALA A 6 9.80 10.00 15.17
C ALA A 6 9.64 8.80 14.24
N ALA A 7 10.36 7.73 14.53
CA ALA A 7 10.29 6.56 13.70
C ALA A 7 8.94 5.88 13.76
N SER A 8 8.23 6.04 14.88
CA SER A 8 6.94 5.39 15.05
C SER A 8 5.79 6.21 14.46
N LYS A 9 6.07 7.41 14.04
CA LYS A 9 5.00 8.23 13.49
C LYS A 9 4.70 7.81 12.07
N VAL A 10 3.42 7.69 11.81
CA VAL A 10 2.94 7.35 10.47
C VAL A 10 2.15 8.55 9.98
N ASP A 11 2.50 9.02 8.80
CA ASP A 11 1.80 10.13 8.20
C ASP A 11 0.65 9.60 7.37
N PHE A 12 -0.51 9.50 7.99
CA PHE A 12 -1.68 8.94 7.31
C PHE A 12 -2.22 9.89 6.23
N ASP A 13 -1.74 11.11 6.20
CA ASP A 13 -2.12 12.06 5.16
C ASP A 13 -1.18 12.03 3.98
N ALA A 14 -0.12 11.25 4.05
CA ALA A 14 0.82 11.15 2.94
C ALA A 14 0.12 10.53 1.74
N LEU A 15 0.56 10.94 0.57
CA LEU A 15 0.01 10.37 -0.65
C LEU A 15 0.47 8.93 -0.80
N ALA A 16 -0.43 8.09 -1.25
CA ALA A 16 -0.15 6.69 -1.40
C ALA A 16 -1.02 6.13 -2.52
N ALA A 17 -0.72 4.92 -2.91
CA ALA A 17 -1.52 4.23 -3.90
C ALA A 17 -1.66 2.77 -3.48
N LEU A 18 -2.86 2.25 -3.65
CA LEU A 18 -3.12 0.84 -3.44
C LEU A 18 -2.94 0.15 -4.77
N HIS A 19 -2.02 -0.80 -4.81
CA HIS A 19 -1.71 -1.55 -6.02
C HIS A 19 -2.27 -2.96 -5.92
N LYS A 20 -2.63 -3.50 -7.05
CA LYS A 20 -3.03 -4.89 -7.14
C LYS A 20 -2.12 -5.62 -8.09
N TRP A 21 -1.74 -6.82 -7.74
CA TRP A 21 -0.94 -7.68 -8.60
C TRP A 21 -1.84 -8.54 -9.47
N PRO A 22 -1.58 -8.61 -10.76
CA PRO A 22 -2.25 -9.60 -11.59
C PRO A 22 -2.05 -10.98 -10.99
N SER A 23 -3.08 -11.79 -11.01
CA SER A 23 -3.02 -13.07 -10.33
C SER A 23 -3.46 -14.18 -11.24
N LEU A 24 -2.96 -15.37 -10.93
CA LEU A 24 -3.36 -16.60 -11.57
C LEU A 24 -3.47 -17.62 -10.47
N ALA A 25 -4.62 -18.28 -10.37
CA ALA A 25 -4.86 -19.25 -9.31
C ALA A 25 -4.63 -18.63 -7.92
N ASN A 26 -5.08 -17.38 -7.76
CA ASN A 26 -4.98 -16.63 -6.52
C ASN A 26 -3.54 -16.42 -6.05
N GLN A 27 -2.62 -16.37 -7.00
CA GLN A 27 -1.22 -16.08 -6.70
C GLN A 27 -0.74 -14.98 -7.63
N ARG A 28 0.22 -14.19 -7.13
CA ARG A 28 0.79 -13.12 -7.94
C ARG A 28 1.51 -13.71 -9.14
N ARG A 29 1.30 -13.10 -10.28
CA ARG A 29 2.02 -13.51 -11.48
C ARG A 29 3.41 -12.89 -11.45
N PRO A 30 4.47 -13.71 -11.51
CA PRO A 30 5.82 -13.17 -11.42
C PRO A 30 6.24 -12.41 -12.68
N ASP A 31 5.54 -12.60 -13.77
CA ASP A 31 5.88 -11.95 -15.03
C ASP A 31 5.17 -10.61 -15.22
N ARG A 32 4.43 -10.16 -14.21
CA ARG A 32 3.68 -8.91 -14.30
C ARG A 32 3.96 -8.05 -13.10
N GLU A 33 3.79 -6.75 -13.29
CA GLU A 33 3.94 -5.81 -12.20
C GLU A 33 2.57 -5.39 -11.69
N SER A 34 2.58 -4.90 -10.46
CA SER A 34 1.35 -4.38 -9.88
C SER A 34 0.91 -3.11 -10.60
N TYR A 35 -0.35 -2.81 -10.50
CA TYR A 35 -0.92 -1.59 -11.07
C TYR A 35 -1.77 -0.90 -10.01
N PRO A 36 -1.82 0.43 -10.05
CA PRO A 36 -2.60 1.16 -9.05
C PRO A 36 -4.09 1.01 -9.33
N ILE A 37 -4.84 0.77 -8.26
CA ILE A 37 -6.29 0.70 -8.36
C ILE A 37 -6.95 1.80 -7.55
N ARG A 38 -6.21 2.46 -6.67
CA ARG A 38 -6.75 3.55 -5.89
C ARG A 38 -5.61 4.43 -5.44
N GLU A 39 -5.77 5.73 -5.60
CA GLU A 39 -4.79 6.69 -5.13
C GLU A 39 -5.47 7.65 -4.17
N GLY A 40 -4.72 8.09 -3.19
CA GLY A 40 -5.23 9.02 -2.19
C GLY A 40 -4.26 9.09 -1.04
N THR A 41 -4.80 9.35 0.14
CA THR A 41 -3.97 9.36 1.33
C THR A 41 -3.68 7.93 1.78
N LEU A 42 -2.64 7.81 2.59
CA LEU A 42 -2.30 6.50 3.14
C LEU A 42 -3.48 5.92 3.91
N ASP A 43 -4.17 6.76 4.68
CA ASP A 43 -5.33 6.29 5.44
C ASP A 43 -6.40 5.72 4.53
N GLU A 44 -6.65 6.39 3.41
CA GLU A 44 -7.64 5.90 2.46
C GLU A 44 -7.22 4.57 1.85
N CYS A 45 -5.94 4.45 1.54
CA CYS A 45 -5.43 3.21 0.97
C CYS A 45 -5.50 2.06 1.98
N ILE A 46 -5.19 2.35 3.23
CA ILE A 46 -5.29 1.33 4.27
C ILE A 46 -6.74 0.86 4.42
N SER A 47 -7.67 1.82 4.44
CA SER A 47 -9.08 1.46 4.55
C SER A 47 -9.53 0.59 3.39
N ALA A 48 -9.11 0.94 2.19
CA ALA A 48 -9.47 0.15 1.02
C ALA A 48 -8.85 -1.24 1.09
N PHE A 49 -7.59 -1.31 1.54
CA PHE A 49 -6.90 -2.59 1.67
C PHE A 49 -7.60 -3.49 2.68
N MET A 50 -7.96 -2.92 3.82
CA MET A 50 -8.61 -3.70 4.87
C MET A 50 -10.00 -4.16 4.47
N GLY A 51 -10.61 -3.51 3.49
CA GLY A 51 -11.89 -3.94 2.98
C GLY A 51 -11.82 -5.12 2.02
N LYS A 52 -10.60 -5.53 1.64
CA LYS A 52 -10.46 -6.66 0.74
C LYS A 52 -10.59 -7.97 1.51
N PRO A 53 -11.10 -9.03 0.86
CA PRO A 53 -11.16 -10.33 1.53
C PRO A 53 -9.78 -10.81 1.93
N ALA A 54 -9.70 -11.46 3.09
CA ALA A 54 -8.42 -11.93 3.59
C ALA A 54 -7.75 -12.89 2.62
N THR A 55 -8.55 -13.64 1.88
CA THR A 55 -8.01 -14.62 0.94
C THR A 55 -7.31 -13.99 -0.24
N THR A 56 -7.54 -12.71 -0.50
CA THR A 56 -6.93 -12.03 -1.65
C THR A 56 -6.03 -10.89 -1.25
N ARG A 57 -5.88 -10.60 0.05
CA ARG A 57 -5.08 -9.46 0.47
C ARG A 57 -3.63 -9.56 0.02
N HIS A 58 -3.11 -10.75 -0.11
CA HIS A 58 -1.73 -10.92 -0.55
C HIS A 58 -1.50 -10.43 -1.99
N LEU A 59 -2.57 -10.17 -2.72
CA LEU A 59 -2.46 -9.66 -4.08
C LEU A 59 -2.38 -8.13 -4.12
N TYR A 60 -2.46 -7.48 -2.97
CA TYR A 60 -2.48 -6.03 -2.87
C TYR A 60 -1.30 -5.54 -2.09
N GLU A 61 -0.87 -4.32 -2.39
CA GLU A 61 0.15 -3.67 -1.60
C GLU A 61 -0.07 -2.17 -1.63
N ILE A 62 0.36 -1.50 -0.59
CA ILE A 62 0.25 -0.05 -0.50
C ILE A 62 1.63 0.54 -0.69
N ARG A 63 1.76 1.48 -1.62
CA ARG A 63 3.01 2.18 -1.85
C ARG A 63 2.82 3.63 -1.50
N THR A 64 3.67 4.13 -0.62
CA THR A 64 3.62 5.54 -0.26
C THR A 64 4.48 6.34 -1.21
N ARG A 65 4.02 7.56 -1.50
CA ARG A 65 4.81 8.48 -2.26
C ARG A 65 5.68 9.27 -1.32
N ARG A 66 6.98 9.11 -1.43
CA ARG A 66 7.86 9.88 -0.60
C ARG A 66 8.15 11.18 -1.29
N SER A 67 8.06 12.20 -0.53
CA SER A 67 8.51 13.43 -1.13
C SER A 67 10.01 13.44 -1.18
N ARG A 68 10.67 13.49 -1.17
CA ARG A 68 11.89 13.49 -1.13
C ARG A 68 12.67 14.10 -0.60
N ARG A 69 12.87 13.99 -0.16
CA ARG A 69 13.50 14.41 0.33
C ARG A 69 14.14 14.36 0.52
N SER A 70 14.39 14.26 0.35
CA SER A 70 14.81 14.23 0.39
C SER A 70 15.20 14.09 0.61
#